data_5cc4a01349098358558d358b55547b15
#
_entry.id   5cc4a01349098358558d358b55547b15
#
_cell.length_a   1.000
_cell.length_b   1.000
_cell.length_c   1.000
_cell.angle_alpha   90.00
_cell.angle_beta   90.00
_cell.angle_gamma   90.00
#
_symmetry.space_group_name_H-M   'P 1'
#
loop_
_entity.id
_entity.type
_entity.pdbx_description
1 polymer ?
#
loop_
_entity_poly.entity_id
_entity_poly.type
_entity_poly.pdbx_seq_one_letter_code
_entity_poly.pdbx_strand_id
1 'polypeptide(L)'
;MTAQTSVFREIRFSARDGLRLYGRHYSARAYSGRRPVLCLAGLTRNSKDFHDVATALSNHPQVPRDVFTLDMRGRGQSDHDVDWKNYTVPNEAHDVIDFMTMMELSETGFIGTSRGGLITMVLAALQPSRIGAVVLNDIGPVIETDGLVRIAGYVGRMPNPKSWADAGRMIRDLTKRDFPLLTEAGSEAFARQLFNEKNGRPVTGYDSKLSRSLSVLDGPMPQLWPQFEAMKRAPLLVIRGENSDLLSVKTLEEMHKRHPMMESYIAKNEGHAPLLWDTPAVDAITSFFANTDAQSHYGRTAAA
;
A
#
# COMPACT_ATOMS: atom_id res chain seq x y z
N MET A 1 2.53 -17.33 32.04
CA MET A 1 2.79 -16.90 30.66
C MET A 1 1.65 -15.99 30.30
N THR A 2 1.82 -14.69 30.38
CA THR A 2 0.86 -13.70 29.89
C THR A 2 0.86 -13.79 28.37
N ALA A 3 -0.27 -14.17 27.78
CA ALA A 3 -0.45 -14.13 26.34
C ALA A 3 -0.17 -12.68 25.86
N GLN A 4 0.88 -12.51 25.09
CA GLN A 4 1.19 -11.22 24.44
C GLN A 4 0.01 -10.94 23.52
N THR A 5 -0.84 -9.99 23.88
CA THR A 5 -2.01 -9.61 23.07
C THR A 5 -1.46 -9.14 21.70
N SER A 6 -1.77 -9.89 20.66
CA SER A 6 -1.36 -9.53 19.29
C SER A 6 -1.89 -8.14 18.96
N VAL A 7 -1.04 -7.26 18.43
CA VAL A 7 -1.38 -5.89 18.04
C VAL A 7 -2.45 -5.87 16.94
N PHE A 8 -2.66 -6.98 16.23
CA PHE A 8 -3.66 -7.15 15.18
C PHE A 8 -4.30 -8.54 15.24
N ARG A 9 -5.49 -8.65 14.65
CA ARG A 9 -6.18 -9.92 14.38
C ARG A 9 -5.98 -10.31 12.93
N GLU A 10 -5.67 -11.57 12.67
CA GLU A 10 -5.63 -12.13 11.32
C GLU A 10 -7.05 -12.30 10.75
N ILE A 11 -7.19 -12.02 9.46
CA ILE A 11 -8.40 -12.24 8.69
C ILE A 11 -8.07 -13.15 7.51
N ARG A 12 -8.95 -14.11 7.24
CA ARG A 12 -8.91 -14.92 6.02
C ARG A 12 -10.26 -14.83 5.34
N PHE A 13 -10.26 -14.63 4.04
CA PHE A 13 -11.47 -14.54 3.24
C PHE A 13 -11.24 -15.18 1.87
N SER A 14 -12.32 -15.45 1.16
CA SER A 14 -12.26 -15.96 -0.21
C SER A 14 -12.68 -14.87 -1.18
N ALA A 15 -11.87 -14.66 -2.22
CA ALA A 15 -12.27 -13.89 -3.39
C ALA A 15 -13.39 -14.61 -4.16
N ARG A 16 -14.06 -13.92 -5.06
CA ARG A 16 -15.19 -14.44 -5.87
C ARG A 16 -14.84 -15.66 -6.71
N ASP A 17 -13.57 -15.86 -7.03
CA ASP A 17 -13.04 -17.02 -7.75
C ASP A 17 -12.62 -18.18 -6.82
N GLY A 18 -12.82 -18.01 -5.49
CA GLY A 18 -12.51 -19.02 -4.48
C GLY A 18 -11.08 -18.97 -3.96
N LEU A 19 -10.21 -18.07 -4.47
CA LEU A 19 -8.84 -17.93 -3.95
C LEU A 19 -8.88 -17.40 -2.52
N ARG A 20 -8.14 -18.05 -1.60
CA ARG A 20 -8.08 -17.63 -0.19
C ARG A 20 -7.05 -16.51 -0.03
N LEU A 21 -7.50 -15.42 0.56
CA LEU A 21 -6.72 -14.22 0.79
C LEU A 21 -6.57 -13.95 2.30
N TYR A 22 -5.52 -13.21 2.63
CA TYR A 22 -5.14 -12.87 3.99
C TYR A 22 -5.14 -11.36 4.19
N GLY A 23 -5.47 -10.96 5.40
CA GLY A 23 -5.34 -9.60 5.86
C GLY A 23 -5.14 -9.51 7.36
N ARG A 24 -4.88 -8.31 7.84
CA ARG A 24 -4.76 -7.97 9.26
C ARG A 24 -5.74 -6.87 9.61
N HIS A 25 -6.35 -6.98 10.77
CA HIS A 25 -7.21 -5.96 11.36
C HIS A 25 -6.54 -5.40 12.61
N TYR A 26 -6.20 -4.14 12.58
CA TYR A 26 -5.77 -3.34 13.71
C TYR A 26 -7.01 -2.61 14.24
N SER A 27 -7.57 -3.12 15.32
CA SER A 27 -8.80 -2.56 15.91
C SER A 27 -8.51 -1.20 16.53
N ALA A 28 -9.41 -0.24 16.32
CA ALA A 28 -9.38 1.03 17.02
C ALA A 28 -9.34 0.80 18.54
N ARG A 29 -8.44 1.51 19.25
CA ARG A 29 -8.32 1.38 20.71
C ARG A 29 -9.59 1.77 21.46
N ALA A 30 -10.49 2.56 20.81
CA ALA A 30 -11.79 2.95 21.30
C ALA A 30 -12.72 3.20 20.11
N TYR A 31 -14.02 2.97 20.27
CA TYR A 31 -14.99 3.31 19.24
C TYR A 31 -14.99 4.81 19.01
N SER A 32 -14.80 5.24 17.79
CA SER A 32 -14.68 6.66 17.43
C SER A 32 -15.66 7.09 16.32
N GLY A 33 -16.36 6.16 15.70
CA GLY A 33 -17.20 6.41 14.51
C GLY A 33 -16.41 6.93 13.29
N ARG A 34 -15.08 6.83 13.35
CA ARG A 34 -14.19 7.31 12.27
C ARG A 34 -14.19 6.34 11.10
N ARG A 35 -13.94 6.89 9.91
CA ARG A 35 -13.80 6.12 8.68
C ARG A 35 -12.66 5.09 8.82
N PRO A 36 -12.91 3.79 8.55
CA PRO A 36 -11.84 2.79 8.53
C PRO A 36 -10.84 3.06 7.42
N VAL A 37 -9.62 2.53 7.55
CA VAL A 37 -8.57 2.65 6.53
C VAL A 37 -8.17 1.26 6.03
N LEU A 38 -8.04 1.13 4.72
CA LEU A 38 -7.58 -0.07 4.03
C LEU A 38 -6.25 0.18 3.33
N CYS A 39 -5.22 -0.61 3.67
CA CYS A 39 -3.86 -0.49 3.16
C CYS A 39 -3.58 -1.57 2.10
N LEU A 40 -3.09 -1.14 0.95
CA LEU A 40 -2.79 -1.97 -0.22
C LEU A 40 -1.32 -1.84 -0.60
N ALA A 41 -0.60 -2.94 -0.56
CA ALA A 41 0.85 -2.98 -0.75
C ALA A 41 1.28 -2.93 -2.24
N GLY A 42 2.57 -2.71 -2.44
CA GLY A 42 3.22 -2.74 -3.76
C GLY A 42 3.27 -4.15 -4.38
N LEU A 43 3.81 -4.23 -5.60
CA LEU A 43 3.77 -5.43 -6.45
C LEU A 43 4.22 -6.72 -5.76
N THR A 44 5.35 -6.69 -5.05
CA THR A 44 5.94 -7.86 -4.38
C THR A 44 5.83 -7.79 -2.86
N ARG A 45 5.06 -6.84 -2.37
CA ARG A 45 4.96 -6.48 -0.96
C ARG A 45 3.69 -7.06 -0.34
N ASN A 46 3.53 -6.88 0.96
CA ASN A 46 2.44 -7.49 1.71
C ASN A 46 2.03 -6.61 2.90
N SER A 47 1.05 -7.08 3.68
CA SER A 47 0.44 -6.38 4.81
C SER A 47 1.43 -5.91 5.90
N LYS A 48 2.62 -6.51 5.98
CA LYS A 48 3.63 -6.13 7.00
C LYS A 48 4.17 -4.72 6.81
N ASP A 49 4.14 -4.18 5.58
CA ASP A 49 4.63 -2.84 5.26
C ASP A 49 3.91 -1.73 6.02
N PHE A 50 2.68 -2.01 6.41
CA PHE A 50 1.82 -1.02 7.05
C PHE A 50 1.72 -1.17 8.56
N HIS A 51 2.56 -2.03 9.19
CA HIS A 51 2.46 -2.31 10.62
C HIS A 51 2.52 -1.04 11.47
N ASP A 52 3.49 -0.17 11.20
CA ASP A 52 3.74 1.02 12.02
C ASP A 52 2.64 2.06 11.82
N VAL A 53 2.29 2.38 10.57
CA VAL A 53 1.20 3.34 10.27
C VAL A 53 -0.16 2.81 10.72
N ALA A 54 -0.43 1.51 10.58
CA ALA A 54 -1.67 0.90 11.05
C ALA A 54 -1.79 0.94 12.58
N THR A 55 -0.68 0.69 13.28
CA THR A 55 -0.58 0.79 14.73
C THR A 55 -0.79 2.24 15.20
N ALA A 56 -0.17 3.21 14.53
CA ALA A 56 -0.33 4.63 14.84
C ALA A 56 -1.78 5.10 14.65
N LEU A 57 -2.42 4.75 13.54
CA LEU A 57 -3.80 5.11 13.24
C LEU A 57 -4.81 4.44 14.21
N SER A 58 -4.62 3.15 14.52
CA SER A 58 -5.55 2.42 15.40
C SER A 58 -5.42 2.83 16.87
N ASN A 59 -4.23 3.22 17.30
CA ASN A 59 -3.95 3.67 18.67
C ASN A 59 -3.93 5.20 18.84
N HIS A 60 -4.31 5.97 17.79
CA HIS A 60 -4.25 7.43 17.86
C HIS A 60 -5.04 7.96 19.08
N PRO A 61 -4.46 8.87 19.92
CA PRO A 61 -5.08 9.26 21.19
C PRO A 61 -6.44 9.94 21.06
N GLN A 62 -6.67 10.70 19.99
CA GLN A 62 -7.90 11.48 19.79
C GLN A 62 -8.79 10.95 18.66
N VAL A 63 -8.22 10.34 17.63
CA VAL A 63 -8.93 9.95 16.41
C VAL A 63 -8.60 8.50 15.99
N PRO A 64 -8.70 7.51 16.90
CA PRO A 64 -8.41 6.12 16.57
C PRO A 64 -9.40 5.60 15.52
N ARG A 65 -8.95 4.67 14.68
CA ARG A 65 -9.77 4.05 13.64
C ARG A 65 -9.38 2.62 13.38
N ASP A 66 -10.31 1.82 12.88
CA ASP A 66 -10.00 0.50 12.38
C ASP A 66 -9.11 0.59 11.15
N VAL A 67 -8.05 -0.22 11.11
CA VAL A 67 -7.15 -0.30 9.96
C VAL A 67 -7.05 -1.75 9.50
N PHE A 68 -7.21 -1.95 8.20
CA PHE A 68 -7.07 -3.25 7.55
C PHE A 68 -5.88 -3.20 6.59
N THR A 69 -5.08 -4.25 6.56
CA THR A 69 -3.98 -4.39 5.62
C THR A 69 -4.11 -5.71 4.89
N LEU A 70 -4.00 -5.74 3.56
CA LEU A 70 -4.23 -6.94 2.76
C LEU A 70 -2.95 -7.47 2.12
N ASP A 71 -2.84 -8.79 2.11
CA ASP A 71 -1.97 -9.50 1.20
C ASP A 71 -2.75 -9.79 -0.08
N MET A 72 -2.36 -9.18 -1.18
CA MET A 72 -3.01 -9.45 -2.46
C MET A 72 -2.70 -10.87 -2.93
N ARG A 73 -3.50 -11.41 -3.88
CA ARG A 73 -3.27 -12.74 -4.47
C ARG A 73 -1.80 -12.97 -4.85
N GLY A 74 -1.22 -14.09 -4.43
CA GLY A 74 0.18 -14.45 -4.70
C GLY A 74 1.21 -13.70 -3.86
N ARG A 75 0.83 -13.00 -2.78
CA ARG A 75 1.76 -12.30 -1.86
C ARG A 75 1.47 -12.66 -0.41
N GLY A 76 2.51 -12.52 0.42
CA GLY A 76 2.42 -12.70 1.86
C GLY A 76 1.91 -14.06 2.28
N GLN A 77 0.75 -14.10 2.89
CA GLN A 77 0.05 -15.31 3.34
C GLN A 77 -1.22 -15.65 2.51
N SER A 78 -1.49 -14.87 1.45
CA SER A 78 -2.54 -15.19 0.48
C SER A 78 -2.11 -16.34 -0.43
N ASP A 79 -3.08 -17.13 -0.90
CA ASP A 79 -2.81 -18.23 -1.81
C ASP A 79 -2.23 -17.71 -3.14
N HIS A 80 -1.41 -18.54 -3.77
CA HIS A 80 -0.91 -18.30 -5.11
C HIS A 80 -1.95 -18.75 -6.14
N ASP A 81 -2.18 -17.91 -7.16
CA ASP A 81 -3.08 -18.28 -8.26
C ASP A 81 -2.44 -19.32 -9.18
N VAL A 82 -3.21 -20.29 -9.61
CA VAL A 82 -2.75 -21.31 -10.57
C VAL A 82 -2.46 -20.69 -11.93
N ASP A 83 -3.27 -19.69 -12.33
CA ASP A 83 -3.08 -18.92 -13.55
C ASP A 83 -2.49 -17.53 -13.23
N TRP A 84 -1.21 -17.34 -13.54
CA TRP A 84 -0.52 -16.06 -13.34
C TRP A 84 -1.17 -14.87 -14.08
N LYS A 85 -1.97 -15.12 -15.11
CA LYS A 85 -2.72 -14.08 -15.84
C LYS A 85 -3.74 -13.38 -14.96
N ASN A 86 -4.09 -13.97 -13.82
CA ASN A 86 -4.98 -13.35 -12.83
C ASN A 86 -4.27 -12.31 -11.96
N TYR A 87 -2.93 -12.20 -12.00
CA TYR A 87 -2.17 -11.16 -11.31
C TYR A 87 -2.28 -9.81 -12.03
N THR A 88 -3.50 -9.29 -12.14
CA THR A 88 -3.80 -8.01 -12.80
C THR A 88 -4.41 -7.01 -11.83
N VAL A 89 -4.18 -5.71 -12.08
CA VAL A 89 -4.76 -4.64 -11.25
C VAL A 89 -6.30 -4.71 -11.20
N PRO A 90 -7.03 -4.98 -12.30
CA PRO A 90 -8.49 -5.15 -12.25
C PRO A 90 -8.94 -6.33 -11.37
N ASN A 91 -8.31 -7.50 -11.45
CA ASN A 91 -8.67 -8.63 -10.58
C ASN A 91 -8.39 -8.33 -9.11
N GLU A 92 -7.25 -7.71 -8.82
CA GLU A 92 -6.88 -7.29 -7.46
C GLU A 92 -7.85 -6.22 -6.93
N ALA A 93 -8.37 -5.33 -7.77
CA ALA A 93 -9.44 -4.41 -7.37
C ALA A 93 -10.74 -5.15 -7.02
N HIS A 94 -11.07 -6.22 -7.73
CA HIS A 94 -12.21 -7.08 -7.37
C HIS A 94 -11.99 -7.81 -6.04
N ASP A 95 -10.77 -8.29 -5.74
CA ASP A 95 -10.45 -8.88 -4.43
C ASP A 95 -10.68 -7.87 -3.29
N VAL A 96 -10.32 -6.60 -3.52
CA VAL A 96 -10.57 -5.51 -2.56
C VAL A 96 -12.06 -5.27 -2.39
N ILE A 97 -12.86 -5.27 -3.47
CA ILE A 97 -14.32 -5.13 -3.41
C ILE A 97 -14.94 -6.28 -2.61
N ASP A 98 -14.48 -7.52 -2.82
CA ASP A 98 -14.97 -8.70 -2.10
C ASP A 98 -14.66 -8.59 -0.60
N PHE A 99 -13.44 -8.16 -0.24
CA PHE A 99 -13.07 -7.88 1.15
C PHE A 99 -13.94 -6.78 1.77
N MET A 100 -14.08 -5.64 1.09
CA MET A 100 -14.90 -4.53 1.57
C MET A 100 -16.35 -4.94 1.79
N THR A 101 -16.87 -5.80 0.93
CA THR A 101 -18.25 -6.32 1.05
C THR A 101 -18.38 -7.26 2.24
N MET A 102 -17.44 -8.19 2.44
CA MET A 102 -17.42 -9.08 3.60
C MET A 102 -17.30 -8.33 4.93
N MET A 103 -16.51 -7.25 4.95
CA MET A 103 -16.28 -6.44 6.15
C MET A 103 -17.29 -5.28 6.30
N GLU A 104 -18.31 -5.20 5.45
CA GLU A 104 -19.34 -4.15 5.43
C GLU A 104 -18.74 -2.73 5.36
N LEU A 105 -17.58 -2.60 4.71
CA LEU A 105 -16.90 -1.32 4.55
C LEU A 105 -17.58 -0.50 3.45
N SER A 106 -18.12 0.65 3.82
CA SER A 106 -18.75 1.59 2.87
C SER A 106 -17.73 2.66 2.44
N GLU A 107 -17.80 3.82 3.04
CA GLU A 107 -16.91 4.94 2.77
C GLU A 107 -15.57 4.76 3.50
N THR A 108 -14.52 4.35 2.79
CA THR A 108 -13.26 3.87 3.36
C THR A 108 -12.09 4.78 2.98
N GLY A 109 -11.17 5.02 3.91
CA GLY A 109 -9.86 5.60 3.62
C GLY A 109 -8.94 4.55 3.00
N PHE A 110 -8.08 4.96 2.06
CA PHE A 110 -7.12 4.06 1.43
C PHE A 110 -5.69 4.56 1.62
N ILE A 111 -4.75 3.64 1.85
CA ILE A 111 -3.31 3.89 1.71
C ILE A 111 -2.82 2.90 0.65
N GLY A 112 -2.51 3.39 -0.55
CA GLY A 112 -2.05 2.56 -1.66
C GLY A 112 -0.59 2.84 -2.00
N THR A 113 0.29 1.87 -1.77
CA THR A 113 1.71 1.96 -2.17
C THR A 113 1.91 1.39 -3.56
N SER A 114 2.47 2.18 -4.49
CA SER A 114 2.85 1.69 -5.83
C SER A 114 1.67 0.97 -6.51
N ARG A 115 1.77 -0.34 -6.78
CA ARG A 115 0.66 -1.15 -7.33
C ARG A 115 -0.64 -1.03 -6.51
N GLY A 116 -0.55 -0.92 -5.17
CA GLY A 116 -1.71 -0.70 -4.31
C GLY A 116 -2.44 0.62 -4.62
N GLY A 117 -1.70 1.66 -5.03
CA GLY A 117 -2.29 2.91 -5.50
C GLY A 117 -2.94 2.78 -6.88
N LEU A 118 -2.39 1.95 -7.79
CA LEU A 118 -3.05 1.63 -9.07
C LEU A 118 -4.38 0.90 -8.83
N ILE A 119 -4.41 -0.04 -7.90
CA ILE A 119 -5.64 -0.71 -7.47
C ILE A 119 -6.65 0.30 -6.93
N THR A 120 -6.21 1.23 -6.08
CA THR A 120 -7.07 2.28 -5.52
C THR A 120 -7.65 3.19 -6.60
N MET A 121 -6.85 3.60 -7.60
CA MET A 121 -7.33 4.40 -8.74
C MET A 121 -8.38 3.64 -9.56
N VAL A 122 -8.15 2.35 -9.85
CA VAL A 122 -9.13 1.51 -10.57
C VAL A 122 -10.40 1.33 -9.73
N LEU A 123 -10.27 1.10 -8.42
CA LEU A 123 -11.39 0.99 -7.50
C LEU A 123 -12.24 2.27 -7.47
N ALA A 124 -11.59 3.45 -7.48
CA ALA A 124 -12.28 4.75 -7.52
C ALA A 124 -13.12 4.92 -8.79
N ALA A 125 -12.66 4.40 -9.92
CA ALA A 125 -13.43 4.41 -11.16
C ALA A 125 -14.60 3.40 -11.15
N LEU A 126 -14.42 2.22 -10.50
CA LEU A 126 -15.45 1.19 -10.42
C LEU A 126 -16.51 1.48 -9.35
N GLN A 127 -16.10 2.02 -8.20
CA GLN A 127 -16.95 2.20 -7.01
C GLN A 127 -16.63 3.52 -6.29
N PRO A 128 -16.87 4.68 -6.92
CA PRO A 128 -16.46 5.99 -6.39
C PRO A 128 -17.09 6.31 -5.03
N SER A 129 -18.29 5.81 -4.73
CA SER A 129 -18.97 6.02 -3.45
C SER A 129 -18.31 5.31 -2.26
N ARG A 130 -17.44 4.33 -2.51
CA ARG A 130 -16.70 3.62 -1.47
C ARG A 130 -15.38 4.32 -1.10
N ILE A 131 -14.96 5.33 -1.87
CA ILE A 131 -13.71 6.07 -1.64
C ILE A 131 -13.99 7.27 -0.75
N GLY A 132 -13.50 7.24 0.48
CA GLY A 132 -13.68 8.29 1.46
C GLY A 132 -12.52 9.28 1.53
N ALA A 133 -11.29 8.79 1.48
CA ALA A 133 -10.05 9.58 1.42
C ALA A 133 -8.93 8.69 0.90
N VAL A 134 -7.90 9.25 0.26
CA VAL A 134 -6.85 8.46 -0.37
C VAL A 134 -5.47 8.99 0.01
N VAL A 135 -4.55 8.09 0.35
CA VAL A 135 -3.11 8.32 0.39
C VAL A 135 -2.47 7.48 -0.71
N LEU A 136 -1.84 8.12 -1.69
CA LEU A 136 -1.01 7.45 -2.71
C LEU A 136 0.46 7.53 -2.29
N ASN A 137 1.07 6.39 -2.00
CA ASN A 137 2.47 6.32 -1.64
C ASN A 137 3.30 5.98 -2.89
N ASP A 138 3.94 7.01 -3.39
CA ASP A 138 4.90 7.04 -4.50
C ASP A 138 4.38 6.43 -5.81
N ILE A 139 3.17 6.82 -6.18
CA ILE A 139 2.52 6.43 -7.42
C ILE A 139 1.59 7.53 -7.92
N GLY A 140 1.45 7.61 -9.22
CA GLY A 140 0.52 8.49 -9.90
C GLY A 140 -0.07 7.85 -11.15
N PRO A 141 -0.86 8.60 -11.93
CA PRO A 141 -1.49 8.10 -13.16
C PRO A 141 -0.51 7.87 -14.31
N VAL A 142 0.72 8.37 -14.21
CA VAL A 142 1.83 8.12 -15.14
C VAL A 142 2.97 7.47 -14.37
N ILE A 143 3.49 6.38 -14.91
CA ILE A 143 4.59 5.61 -14.33
C ILE A 143 5.82 5.83 -15.21
N GLU A 144 6.92 6.27 -14.59
CA GLU A 144 8.17 6.48 -15.31
C GLU A 144 8.80 5.13 -15.69
N THR A 145 9.26 5.03 -16.93
CA THR A 145 9.78 3.79 -17.51
C THR A 145 11.03 3.29 -16.78
N ASP A 146 11.93 4.19 -16.36
CA ASP A 146 13.20 3.83 -15.72
C ASP A 146 12.96 3.07 -14.41
N GLY A 147 12.07 3.56 -13.56
CA GLY A 147 11.68 2.89 -12.32
C GLY A 147 11.06 1.51 -12.58
N LEU A 148 10.22 1.41 -13.62
CA LEU A 148 9.58 0.16 -13.98
C LEU A 148 10.57 -0.88 -14.51
N VAL A 149 11.53 -0.48 -15.35
CA VAL A 149 12.61 -1.35 -15.86
C VAL A 149 13.46 -1.85 -14.69
N ARG A 150 13.80 -0.98 -13.74
CA ARG A 150 14.53 -1.36 -12.53
C ARG A 150 13.76 -2.43 -11.72
N ILE A 151 12.47 -2.23 -11.51
CA ILE A 151 11.60 -3.20 -10.79
C ILE A 151 11.56 -4.53 -11.54
N ALA A 152 11.37 -4.52 -12.85
CA ALA A 152 11.35 -5.72 -13.69
C ALA A 152 12.70 -6.48 -13.64
N GLY A 153 13.79 -5.77 -13.36
CA GLY A 153 15.12 -6.35 -13.23
C GLY A 153 15.27 -7.32 -12.06
N TYR A 154 14.57 -7.14 -10.96
CA TYR A 154 14.70 -7.99 -9.76
C TYR A 154 13.48 -8.83 -9.43
N VAL A 155 12.28 -8.47 -9.87
CA VAL A 155 11.05 -9.24 -9.56
C VAL A 155 11.13 -10.65 -10.13
N GLY A 156 10.92 -11.64 -9.28
CA GLY A 156 11.01 -13.07 -9.62
C GLY A 156 12.43 -13.61 -9.80
N ARG A 157 13.45 -12.77 -9.62
CA ARG A 157 14.87 -13.14 -9.81
C ARG A 157 15.70 -13.08 -8.53
N MET A 158 15.15 -12.55 -7.44
CA MET A 158 15.83 -12.49 -6.15
C MET A 158 16.05 -13.90 -5.60
N PRO A 159 17.29 -14.28 -5.26
CA PRO A 159 17.56 -15.56 -4.59
C PRO A 159 17.00 -15.54 -3.17
N ASN A 160 16.67 -16.73 -2.64
CA ASN A 160 16.34 -16.84 -1.23
C ASN A 160 17.60 -16.61 -0.38
N PRO A 161 17.56 -15.70 0.60
CA PRO A 161 18.71 -15.46 1.47
C PRO A 161 18.94 -16.65 2.41
N LYS A 162 20.20 -16.84 2.83
CA LYS A 162 20.59 -17.94 3.71
C LYS A 162 20.23 -17.71 5.18
N SER A 163 20.14 -16.45 5.58
CA SER A 163 19.81 -15.99 6.94
C SER A 163 19.18 -14.60 6.90
N TRP A 164 18.64 -14.14 8.03
CA TRP A 164 18.09 -12.77 8.14
C TRP A 164 19.17 -11.70 7.97
N ALA A 165 20.38 -11.91 8.50
CA ALA A 165 21.49 -11.01 8.24
C ALA A 165 21.90 -10.96 6.76
N ASP A 166 21.81 -12.10 6.05
CA ASP A 166 22.03 -12.14 4.61
C ASP A 166 20.94 -11.38 3.85
N ALA A 167 19.69 -11.57 4.24
CA ALA A 167 18.55 -10.82 3.71
C ALA A 167 18.73 -9.31 3.89
N GLY A 168 19.14 -8.86 5.05
CA GLY A 168 19.43 -7.44 5.33
C GLY A 168 20.52 -6.88 4.42
N ARG A 169 21.62 -7.63 4.22
CA ARG A 169 22.69 -7.21 3.28
C ARG A 169 22.16 -7.10 1.84
N MET A 170 21.40 -8.10 1.37
CA MET A 170 20.81 -8.08 0.04
C MET A 170 19.90 -6.86 -0.16
N ILE A 171 19.06 -6.54 0.83
CA ILE A 171 18.19 -5.37 0.77
C ILE A 171 19.01 -4.09 0.73
N ARG A 172 20.02 -3.94 1.60
CA ARG A 172 20.89 -2.76 1.60
C ARG A 172 21.57 -2.54 0.25
N ASP A 173 22.11 -3.60 -0.34
CA ASP A 173 22.79 -3.51 -1.64
C ASP A 173 21.83 -3.15 -2.78
N LEU A 174 20.61 -3.69 -2.74
CA LEU A 174 19.57 -3.42 -3.74
C LEU A 174 19.04 -1.97 -3.62
N THR A 175 18.94 -1.43 -2.40
CA THR A 175 18.21 -0.19 -2.12
C THR A 175 19.11 1.00 -1.77
N LYS A 176 20.44 0.84 -1.73
CA LYS A 176 21.39 1.89 -1.29
C LYS A 176 21.27 3.22 -2.05
N ARG A 177 20.87 3.18 -3.32
CA ARG A 177 20.61 4.36 -4.14
C ARG A 177 19.35 5.09 -3.69
N ASP A 178 18.32 4.31 -3.43
CA ASP A 178 16.97 4.83 -3.14
C ASP A 178 16.84 5.23 -1.66
N PHE A 179 17.56 4.53 -0.77
CA PHE A 179 17.54 4.74 0.70
C PHE A 179 18.96 4.88 1.26
N PRO A 180 19.70 5.95 0.92
CA PRO A 180 21.12 6.10 1.27
C PRO A 180 21.37 6.16 2.78
N LEU A 181 20.37 6.51 3.59
CA LEU A 181 20.47 6.61 5.05
C LEU A 181 19.99 5.34 5.77
N LEU A 182 19.60 4.29 5.03
CA LEU A 182 19.11 3.05 5.64
C LEU A 182 20.25 2.34 6.39
N THR A 183 20.11 2.22 7.71
CA THR A 183 21.09 1.56 8.58
C THR A 183 21.07 0.03 8.35
N GLU A 184 22.06 -0.68 8.92
CA GLU A 184 22.09 -2.14 8.88
C GLU A 184 20.87 -2.75 9.57
N ALA A 185 20.51 -2.27 10.76
CA ALA A 185 19.31 -2.69 11.47
C ALA A 185 18.03 -2.37 10.69
N GLY A 186 17.96 -1.18 10.06
CA GLY A 186 16.86 -0.80 9.18
C GLY A 186 16.74 -1.72 7.97
N SER A 187 17.86 -2.11 7.37
CA SER A 187 17.88 -3.06 6.24
C SER A 187 17.38 -4.45 6.62
N GLU A 188 17.72 -4.92 7.83
CA GLU A 188 17.19 -6.20 8.35
C GLU A 188 15.68 -6.08 8.66
N ALA A 189 15.23 -4.98 9.26
CA ALA A 189 13.82 -4.71 9.49
C ALA A 189 13.03 -4.68 8.17
N PHE A 190 13.56 -4.02 7.14
CA PHE A 190 12.99 -4.00 5.80
C PHE A 190 12.93 -5.42 5.19
N ALA A 191 13.98 -6.22 5.34
CA ALA A 191 14.00 -7.61 4.89
C ALA A 191 12.88 -8.42 5.58
N ARG A 192 12.62 -8.22 6.88
CA ARG A 192 11.54 -8.91 7.61
C ARG A 192 10.15 -8.53 7.12
N GLN A 193 9.95 -7.35 6.59
CA GLN A 193 8.71 -6.96 5.93
C GLN A 193 8.56 -7.67 4.56
N LEU A 194 9.63 -7.80 3.80
CA LEU A 194 9.62 -8.30 2.43
C LEU A 194 9.56 -9.84 2.36
N PHE A 195 10.38 -10.51 3.15
CA PHE A 195 10.46 -11.97 3.14
C PHE A 195 9.47 -12.60 4.12
N ASN A 196 8.98 -13.79 3.79
CA ASN A 196 8.29 -14.66 4.74
C ASN A 196 9.33 -15.48 5.51
N GLU A 197 8.89 -16.12 6.61
CA GLU A 197 9.71 -17.03 7.37
C GLU A 197 9.23 -18.47 7.17
N LYS A 198 10.18 -19.38 6.89
CA LYS A 198 9.94 -20.81 6.88
C LYS A 198 11.10 -21.52 7.59
N ASN A 199 10.78 -22.25 8.66
CA ASN A 199 11.78 -22.96 9.48
C ASN A 199 12.93 -22.04 9.95
N GLY A 200 12.61 -20.83 10.44
CA GLY A 200 13.57 -19.83 10.91
C GLY A 200 14.40 -19.13 9.82
N ARG A 201 14.12 -19.40 8.54
CA ARG A 201 14.84 -18.80 7.40
C ARG A 201 13.95 -17.90 6.56
N PRO A 202 14.50 -16.79 6.01
CA PRO A 202 13.77 -15.95 5.07
C PRO A 202 13.55 -16.70 3.76
N VAL A 203 12.32 -16.61 3.24
CA VAL A 203 11.93 -17.12 1.92
C VAL A 203 11.18 -16.04 1.18
N THR A 204 11.20 -16.06 -0.16
CA THR A 204 10.45 -15.10 -0.98
C THR A 204 8.99 -15.03 -0.55
N GLY A 205 8.51 -13.82 -0.27
CA GLY A 205 7.16 -13.55 0.22
C GLY A 205 6.10 -13.37 -0.89
N TYR A 206 6.39 -13.78 -2.13
CA TYR A 206 5.48 -13.65 -3.26
C TYR A 206 5.70 -14.74 -4.31
N ASP A 207 4.69 -14.98 -5.16
CA ASP A 207 4.80 -15.91 -6.30
C ASP A 207 5.75 -15.33 -7.36
N SER A 208 6.81 -16.06 -7.70
CA SER A 208 7.78 -15.66 -8.73
C SER A 208 7.15 -15.40 -10.11
N LYS A 209 5.99 -16.03 -10.40
CA LYS A 209 5.23 -15.81 -11.62
C LYS A 209 4.70 -14.36 -11.76
N LEU A 210 4.72 -13.55 -10.69
CA LEU A 210 4.45 -12.11 -10.77
C LEU A 210 5.35 -11.37 -11.74
N SER A 211 6.58 -11.86 -11.97
CA SER A 211 7.47 -11.31 -13.00
C SER A 211 6.84 -11.32 -14.39
N ARG A 212 5.99 -12.31 -14.69
CA ARG A 212 5.29 -12.41 -15.98
C ARG A 212 4.24 -11.33 -16.18
N SER A 213 3.66 -10.78 -15.09
CA SER A 213 2.72 -9.65 -15.19
C SER A 213 3.41 -8.35 -15.60
N LEU A 214 4.73 -8.26 -15.48
CA LEU A 214 5.55 -7.15 -15.93
C LEU A 214 6.00 -7.31 -17.40
N SER A 215 6.05 -8.52 -17.94
CA SER A 215 6.45 -8.79 -19.35
C SER A 215 5.40 -8.33 -20.37
N VAL A 216 4.20 -7.95 -19.92
CA VAL A 216 3.16 -7.31 -20.76
C VAL A 216 3.55 -5.87 -21.15
N LEU A 217 4.73 -5.39 -20.72
CA LEU A 217 5.22 -4.03 -20.94
C LEU A 217 5.91 -3.85 -22.32
N ASP A 218 5.64 -4.71 -23.30
CA ASP A 218 6.13 -4.55 -24.67
C ASP A 218 5.49 -3.38 -25.45
N GLY A 219 4.83 -2.47 -24.72
CA GLY A 219 4.21 -1.27 -25.25
C GLY A 219 4.21 -0.09 -24.26
N PRO A 220 3.75 1.11 -24.69
CA PRO A 220 3.66 2.25 -23.80
C PRO A 220 2.70 1.95 -22.64
N MET A 221 3.15 2.26 -21.41
CA MET A 221 2.33 2.11 -20.21
C MET A 221 1.03 2.91 -20.34
N PRO A 222 -0.13 2.29 -20.04
CA PRO A 222 -1.39 3.02 -20.04
C PRO A 222 -1.35 4.12 -18.97
N GLN A 223 -1.75 5.33 -19.36
CA GLN A 223 -1.91 6.43 -18.41
C GLN A 223 -3.28 6.32 -17.72
N LEU A 224 -3.29 6.44 -16.41
CA LEU A 224 -4.49 6.27 -15.58
C LEU A 224 -5.14 7.61 -15.19
N TRP A 225 -5.03 8.65 -16.03
CA TRP A 225 -5.65 9.95 -15.77
C TRP A 225 -7.16 9.88 -15.52
N PRO A 226 -7.95 9.12 -16.28
CA PRO A 226 -9.39 8.99 -16.00
C PRO A 226 -9.68 8.38 -14.63
N GLN A 227 -8.89 7.36 -14.20
CA GLN A 227 -9.02 6.73 -12.90
C GLN A 227 -8.56 7.65 -11.76
N PHE A 228 -7.52 8.45 -11.99
CA PHE A 228 -7.10 9.50 -11.06
C PHE A 228 -8.18 10.57 -10.91
N GLU A 229 -8.77 11.01 -11.99
CA GLU A 229 -9.84 12.02 -11.97
C GLU A 229 -11.13 11.50 -11.29
N ALA A 230 -11.37 10.19 -11.29
CA ALA A 230 -12.47 9.61 -10.52
C ALA A 230 -12.35 9.85 -9.01
N MET A 231 -11.15 10.13 -8.48
CA MET A 231 -10.90 10.46 -7.07
C MET A 231 -11.12 11.94 -6.74
N LYS A 232 -11.47 12.82 -7.68
CA LYS A 232 -11.57 14.28 -7.46
C LYS A 232 -12.45 14.72 -6.27
N ARG A 233 -13.39 13.87 -5.85
CA ARG A 233 -14.30 14.16 -4.75
C ARG A 233 -13.78 13.68 -3.40
N ALA A 234 -12.74 12.86 -3.40
CA ALA A 234 -12.11 12.36 -2.18
C ALA A 234 -10.90 13.22 -1.82
N PRO A 235 -10.70 13.58 -0.56
CA PRO A 235 -9.43 14.15 -0.13
C PRO A 235 -8.27 13.23 -0.53
N LEU A 236 -7.17 13.82 -0.99
CA LEU A 236 -6.03 13.09 -1.52
C LEU A 236 -4.72 13.63 -0.95
N LEU A 237 -3.91 12.74 -0.40
CA LEU A 237 -2.50 12.98 -0.05
C LEU A 237 -1.62 12.13 -0.97
N VAL A 238 -0.62 12.74 -1.58
CA VAL A 238 0.42 12.01 -2.32
C VAL A 238 1.75 12.11 -1.58
N ILE A 239 2.28 10.97 -1.19
CA ILE A 239 3.64 10.87 -0.64
C ILE A 239 4.57 10.52 -1.79
N ARG A 240 5.63 11.30 -1.97
CA ARG A 240 6.64 11.03 -2.99
C ARG A 240 8.01 10.90 -2.34
N GLY A 241 8.74 9.84 -2.68
CA GLY A 241 10.14 9.72 -2.33
C GLY A 241 11.00 10.77 -3.04
N GLU A 242 11.88 11.47 -2.32
CA GLU A 242 12.77 12.45 -2.93
C GLU A 242 13.61 11.84 -4.08
N ASN A 243 14.06 10.58 -3.90
CA ASN A 243 14.86 9.82 -4.85
C ASN A 243 14.01 8.94 -5.78
N SER A 244 12.68 9.13 -5.83
CA SER A 244 11.81 8.29 -6.64
C SER A 244 12.12 8.42 -8.14
N ASP A 245 12.29 7.28 -8.79
CA ASP A 245 12.43 7.11 -10.22
C ASP A 245 11.13 6.59 -10.88
N LEU A 246 10.05 6.44 -10.11
CA LEU A 246 8.75 5.94 -10.60
C LEU A 246 7.69 7.03 -10.70
N LEU A 247 7.62 7.93 -9.73
CA LEU A 247 6.75 9.11 -9.74
C LEU A 247 7.60 10.36 -9.95
N SER A 248 7.54 10.95 -11.14
CA SER A 248 8.30 12.18 -11.43
C SER A 248 7.68 13.42 -10.77
N VAL A 249 8.52 14.44 -10.55
CA VAL A 249 8.06 15.76 -10.09
C VAL A 249 7.04 16.35 -11.07
N LYS A 250 7.30 16.20 -12.37
CA LYS A 250 6.40 16.66 -13.44
C LYS A 250 5.00 16.01 -13.34
N THR A 251 4.95 14.70 -13.09
CA THR A 251 3.67 14.00 -12.89
C THR A 251 2.97 14.49 -11.63
N LEU A 252 3.69 14.70 -10.53
CA LEU A 252 3.13 15.24 -9.28
C LEU A 252 2.55 16.65 -9.48
N GLU A 253 3.24 17.52 -10.20
CA GLU A 253 2.74 18.86 -10.54
C GLU A 253 1.46 18.82 -11.40
N GLU A 254 1.41 17.91 -12.37
CA GLU A 254 0.20 17.73 -13.19
C GLU A 254 -0.97 17.14 -12.37
N MET A 255 -0.70 16.26 -11.41
CA MET A 255 -1.70 15.77 -10.47
C MET A 255 -2.28 16.92 -9.64
N HIS A 256 -1.46 17.85 -9.15
CA HIS A 256 -1.92 19.04 -8.43
C HIS A 256 -2.83 19.93 -9.28
N LYS A 257 -2.51 20.13 -10.55
CA LYS A 257 -3.37 20.93 -11.47
C LYS A 257 -4.74 20.29 -11.65
N ARG A 258 -4.80 18.94 -11.72
CA ARG A 258 -6.04 18.19 -11.94
C ARG A 258 -6.83 17.94 -10.68
N HIS A 259 -6.18 17.97 -9.51
CA HIS A 259 -6.77 17.80 -8.20
C HIS A 259 -6.30 18.92 -7.25
N PRO A 260 -6.87 20.13 -7.34
CA PRO A 260 -6.36 21.32 -6.62
C PRO A 260 -6.37 21.20 -5.09
N MET A 261 -7.21 20.32 -4.55
CA MET A 261 -7.28 20.04 -3.10
C MET A 261 -6.31 18.94 -2.63
N MET A 262 -5.47 18.43 -3.53
CA MET A 262 -4.48 17.40 -3.22
C MET A 262 -3.38 17.99 -2.34
N GLU A 263 -3.09 17.30 -1.24
CA GLU A 263 -1.89 17.53 -0.42
C GLU A 263 -0.73 16.68 -0.95
N SER A 264 0.50 17.11 -0.71
CA SER A 264 1.69 16.30 -1.00
C SER A 264 2.73 16.38 0.09
N TYR A 265 3.42 15.27 0.31
CA TYR A 265 4.54 15.13 1.23
C TYR A 265 5.75 14.52 0.51
N ILE A 266 6.93 15.14 0.66
CA ILE A 266 8.18 14.62 0.09
C ILE A 266 8.97 13.91 1.17
N ALA A 267 9.09 12.59 1.06
CA ALA A 267 9.88 11.77 1.96
C ALA A 267 11.37 11.91 1.60
N LYS A 268 12.12 12.58 2.49
CA LYS A 268 13.53 12.92 2.28
C LYS A 268 14.41 11.68 2.33
N ASN A 269 15.39 11.59 1.41
CA ASN A 269 16.34 10.49 1.29
C ASN A 269 15.68 9.12 1.08
N GLU A 270 14.43 9.07 0.61
CA GLU A 270 13.72 7.84 0.26
C GLU A 270 13.39 7.80 -1.24
N GLY A 271 13.45 6.60 -1.80
CA GLY A 271 13.08 6.31 -3.18
C GLY A 271 11.75 5.60 -3.30
N HIS A 272 11.59 4.79 -4.34
CA HIS A 272 10.36 4.04 -4.57
C HIS A 272 10.36 2.72 -3.79
N ALA A 273 9.43 2.59 -2.85
CA ALA A 273 8.50 3.57 -2.32
C ALA A 273 8.86 3.89 -0.86
N PRO A 274 8.53 5.11 -0.35
CA PRO A 274 8.70 5.45 1.07
C PRO A 274 8.16 4.38 2.00
N LEU A 275 8.93 4.12 3.08
CA LEU A 275 8.73 2.93 3.92
C LEU A 275 7.57 3.06 4.92
N LEU A 276 7.08 4.28 5.16
CA LEU A 276 5.95 4.61 6.04
C LEU A 276 6.13 4.10 7.48
N TRP A 277 7.34 4.08 7.98
CA TRP A 277 7.68 3.68 9.34
C TRP A 277 8.35 4.79 10.17
N ASP A 278 8.77 5.86 9.51
CA ASP A 278 9.31 7.03 10.18
C ASP A 278 8.20 7.96 10.68
N THR A 279 8.50 8.67 11.77
CA THR A 279 7.52 9.57 12.40
C THR A 279 6.97 10.62 11.45
N PRO A 280 7.78 11.34 10.64
CA PRO A 280 7.25 12.38 9.77
C PRO A 280 6.25 11.91 8.73
N ALA A 281 6.47 10.77 8.07
CA ALA A 281 5.53 10.21 7.10
C ALA A 281 4.25 9.70 7.78
N VAL A 282 4.40 9.02 8.93
CA VAL A 282 3.27 8.55 9.73
C VAL A 282 2.43 9.72 10.26
N ASP A 283 3.06 10.81 10.73
CA ASP A 283 2.38 12.01 11.20
C ASP A 283 1.63 12.73 10.06
N ALA A 284 2.21 12.79 8.86
CA ALA A 284 1.53 13.34 7.69
C ALA A 284 0.25 12.56 7.37
N ILE A 285 0.31 11.22 7.38
CA ILE A 285 -0.84 10.34 7.14
C ILE A 285 -1.90 10.49 8.25
N THR A 286 -1.49 10.46 9.52
CA THR A 286 -2.42 10.54 10.65
C THR A 286 -3.14 11.89 10.70
N SER A 287 -2.40 12.97 10.46
CA SER A 287 -2.95 14.34 10.36
C SER A 287 -3.91 14.48 9.18
N PHE A 288 -3.55 13.94 8.01
CA PHE A 288 -4.42 13.95 6.84
C PHE A 288 -5.77 13.27 7.13
N PHE A 289 -5.77 12.06 7.68
CA PHE A 289 -7.02 11.38 7.99
C PHE A 289 -7.81 12.08 9.11
N ALA A 290 -7.17 12.66 10.12
CA ALA A 290 -7.83 13.45 11.15
C ALA A 290 -8.56 14.66 10.57
N ASN A 291 -7.91 15.39 9.66
CA ASN A 291 -8.48 16.58 9.01
C ASN A 291 -9.65 16.22 8.09
N THR A 292 -9.56 15.13 7.34
CA THR A 292 -10.62 14.69 6.42
C THR A 292 -11.89 14.23 7.14
N ASP A 293 -11.77 13.66 8.34
CA ASP A 293 -12.93 13.31 9.16
C ASP A 293 -13.67 14.53 9.68
N ALA A 294 -12.94 15.58 10.09
CA ALA A 294 -13.55 16.83 10.54
C ALA A 294 -14.40 17.49 9.44
N GLN A 295 -13.92 17.46 8.19
CA GLN A 295 -14.66 17.99 7.05
C GLN A 295 -15.93 17.20 6.73
N SER A 296 -15.92 15.87 6.88
CA SER A 296 -17.09 15.02 6.60
C SER A 296 -18.24 15.22 7.61
N HIS A 297 -17.93 15.55 8.87
CA HIS A 297 -18.94 15.85 9.89
C HIS A 297 -19.65 17.20 9.66
N TYR A 298 -18.93 18.22 9.20
CA TYR A 298 -19.53 19.52 8.89
C TYR A 298 -20.52 19.47 7.71
N GLY A 299 -20.30 18.60 6.73
CA GLY A 299 -21.21 18.44 5.59
C GLY A 299 -22.54 17.74 5.93
N ARG A 300 -22.58 16.93 6.99
CA ARG A 300 -23.79 16.18 7.40
C ARG A 300 -24.68 16.96 8.36
N THR A 301 -24.13 17.85 9.17
CA THR A 301 -24.90 18.74 10.08
C THR A 301 -25.53 19.95 9.38
N ALA A 302 -25.05 20.32 8.18
CA ALA A 302 -25.63 21.39 7.37
C ALA A 302 -26.78 20.92 6.44
N ALA A 303 -27.04 19.61 6.37
CA ALA A 303 -28.09 19.00 5.54
C ALA A 303 -29.24 18.36 6.36
N ALA A 304 -29.26 18.56 7.66
CA ALA A 304 -30.33 18.22 8.58
C ALA A 304 -30.94 19.51 9.17
#